data_e46c351999be1e7e9e6f7b6830698d72
#
_entry.id   e46c351999be1e7e9e6f7b6830698d72
#
_cell.length_a   1.000
_cell.length_b   1.000
_cell.length_c   1.000
_cell.angle_alpha   90.00
_cell.angle_beta   90.00
_cell.angle_gamma   90.00
#
_symmetry.space_group_name_H-M   'P 1'
#
loop_
_entity.id
_entity.type
_entity.pdbx_description
1 polymer ?
#
loop_
_entity_poly.entity_id
_entity_poly.type
_entity_poly.pdbx_seq_one_letter_code
_entity_poly.pdbx_strand_id
1 'polypeptide(L)'
;MKSIHGGDIYNNKVNMDFSVNINPLGIPHSVKEAMSDALSYADRYPDMACSGLKKAISEYFTQQGCSIQSEDVIPGNGASELFMAIAHAIKPKKAVLPAPGFFGY
;
A
#
# COMPACT_ATOMS: atom_id res chain seq x y z
N MET A 1 0.79 -9.97 -24.45
CA MET A 1 -0.39 -9.22 -23.99
C MET A 1 0.14 -7.93 -23.35
N LYS A 2 -0.22 -6.74 -23.85
CA LYS A 2 0.20 -5.50 -23.16
C LYS A 2 -0.57 -5.41 -21.85
N SER A 3 0.14 -5.34 -20.74
CA SER A 3 -0.44 -5.07 -19.42
C SER A 3 -1.01 -3.65 -19.45
N ILE A 4 -2.32 -3.51 -19.30
CA ILE A 4 -2.99 -2.22 -19.24
C ILE A 4 -3.19 -1.91 -17.75
N HIS A 5 -2.25 -1.13 -17.19
CA HIS A 5 -2.45 -0.50 -15.88
C HIS A 5 -3.20 0.82 -16.06
N GLY A 6 -4.10 1.13 -15.15
CA GLY A 6 -4.65 2.46 -15.03
C GLY A 6 -3.58 3.49 -14.61
N GLY A 7 -3.88 4.79 -14.77
CA GLY A 7 -2.99 5.88 -14.36
C GLY A 7 -1.86 6.22 -15.34
N ASP A 8 -1.83 5.64 -16.54
CA ASP A 8 -0.85 5.99 -17.58
C ASP A 8 -1.22 7.31 -18.26
N ILE A 9 -1.13 8.41 -17.51
CA ILE A 9 -1.35 9.78 -18.00
C ILE A 9 -0.15 10.34 -18.74
N TYR A 10 1.00 9.66 -18.71
CA TYR A 10 2.24 10.11 -19.36
C TYR A 10 2.25 9.77 -20.84
N ASN A 11 1.70 8.63 -21.21
CA ASN A 11 1.62 8.16 -22.60
C ASN A 11 0.24 8.41 -23.24
N ASN A 12 -0.75 8.78 -22.44
CA ASN A 12 -2.11 9.03 -22.90
C ASN A 12 -2.55 10.44 -22.51
N LYS A 13 -2.95 11.23 -23.53
CA LYS A 13 -3.54 12.55 -23.26
C LYS A 13 -4.99 12.37 -22.81
N VAL A 14 -5.24 12.56 -21.52
CA VAL A 14 -6.56 12.41 -20.91
C VAL A 14 -7.02 13.72 -20.30
N ASN A 15 -8.33 14.02 -20.41
CA ASN A 15 -8.93 15.17 -19.74
C ASN A 15 -9.41 14.83 -18.33
N MET A 16 -9.84 13.58 -18.13
CA MET A 16 -10.26 13.03 -16.85
C MET A 16 -9.80 11.58 -16.75
N ASP A 17 -9.23 11.20 -15.61
CA ASP A 17 -8.77 9.84 -15.36
C ASP A 17 -9.64 9.16 -14.29
N PHE A 18 -10.37 8.11 -14.70
CA PHE A 18 -11.15 7.24 -13.83
C PHE A 18 -10.56 5.84 -13.69
N SER A 19 -9.34 5.64 -14.19
CA SER A 19 -8.69 4.33 -14.20
C SER A 19 -7.99 3.97 -12.90
N VAL A 20 -7.81 4.95 -12.00
CA VAL A 20 -7.17 4.78 -10.69
C VAL A 20 -7.88 5.59 -9.61
N ASN A 21 -7.86 5.07 -8.38
CA ASN A 21 -8.43 5.73 -7.21
C ASN A 21 -7.42 6.70 -6.59
N ILE A 22 -7.30 7.89 -7.17
CA ILE A 22 -6.46 8.95 -6.62
C ILE A 22 -7.33 9.90 -5.80
N ASN A 23 -6.83 10.32 -4.63
CA ASN A 23 -7.50 11.34 -3.84
C ASN A 23 -7.51 12.68 -4.59
N PRO A 24 -8.67 13.21 -5.00
CA PRO A 24 -8.75 14.46 -5.75
C PRO A 24 -8.28 15.69 -4.95
N LEU A 25 -8.26 15.61 -3.63
CA LEU A 25 -7.71 16.65 -2.74
C LEU A 25 -6.18 16.61 -2.65
N GLY A 26 -5.55 15.61 -3.27
CA GLY A 26 -4.10 15.42 -3.26
C GLY A 26 -3.57 14.87 -1.94
N ILE A 27 -2.30 15.09 -1.70
CA ILE A 27 -1.61 14.61 -0.49
C ILE A 27 -1.93 15.54 0.69
N PRO A 28 -2.36 15.03 1.86
CA PRO A 28 -2.56 15.83 3.06
C PRO A 28 -1.31 16.61 3.45
N HIS A 29 -1.51 17.81 4.02
CA HIS A 29 -0.39 18.68 4.41
C HIS A 29 0.57 18.01 5.41
N SER A 30 0.02 17.36 6.44
CA SER A 30 0.79 16.60 7.43
C SER A 30 1.66 15.50 6.83
N VAL A 31 1.19 14.85 5.75
CA VAL A 31 1.98 13.83 5.05
C VAL A 31 3.14 14.46 4.29
N LYS A 32 2.90 15.63 3.64
CA LYS A 32 3.98 16.36 2.95
C LYS A 32 5.07 16.81 3.92
N GLU A 33 4.67 17.32 5.07
CA GLU A 33 5.60 17.73 6.14
C GLU A 33 6.42 16.52 6.63
N ALA A 34 5.75 15.41 7.00
CA ALA A 34 6.43 14.22 7.45
C ALA A 34 7.40 13.64 6.41
N MET A 35 7.04 13.70 5.12
CA MET A 35 7.95 13.28 4.03
C MET A 35 9.16 14.20 3.91
N SER A 36 8.97 15.52 4.08
CA SER A 36 10.07 16.48 4.07
C SER A 36 11.04 16.24 5.23
N ASP A 37 10.50 16.02 6.42
CA ASP A 37 11.30 15.74 7.61
C ASP A 37 12.05 14.39 7.48
N ALA A 38 11.45 13.41 6.85
CA ALA A 38 12.05 12.10 6.62
C ALA A 38 13.31 12.15 5.74
N LEU A 39 13.48 13.17 4.90
CA LEU A 39 14.71 13.35 4.11
C LEU A 39 15.95 13.51 5.00
N SER A 40 15.80 14.04 6.22
CA SER A 40 16.91 14.16 7.17
C SER A 40 17.43 12.82 7.72
N TYR A 41 16.70 11.72 7.46
CA TYR A 41 17.04 10.36 7.90
C TYR A 41 17.28 9.42 6.71
N ALA A 42 17.25 9.93 5.48
CA ALA A 42 17.32 9.10 4.26
C ALA A 42 18.68 8.41 4.08
N ASP A 43 19.70 8.86 4.81
CA ASP A 43 21.05 8.26 4.87
C ASP A 43 21.15 7.05 5.80
N ARG A 44 20.08 6.75 6.56
CA ARG A 44 20.08 5.67 7.53
C ARG A 44 19.44 4.41 6.96
N TYR A 45 19.89 3.26 7.45
CA TYR A 45 19.15 2.02 7.19
C TYR A 45 17.74 2.12 7.77
N PRO A 46 16.72 1.71 7.01
CA PRO A 46 15.35 1.69 7.52
C PRO A 46 15.19 0.69 8.67
N ASP A 47 14.21 0.93 9.54
CA ASP A 47 13.79 -0.04 10.54
C ASP A 47 13.18 -1.27 9.85
N MET A 48 13.96 -2.36 9.77
CA MET A 48 13.52 -3.60 9.13
C MET A 48 12.29 -4.23 9.79
N ALA A 49 12.07 -3.97 11.08
CA ALA A 49 10.89 -4.45 11.80
C ALA A 49 9.66 -3.56 11.58
N CYS A 50 9.83 -2.38 10.98
CA CYS A 50 8.79 -1.36 10.81
C CYS A 50 8.07 -1.03 12.13
N SER A 51 8.78 -1.02 13.25
CA SER A 51 8.21 -0.95 14.61
C SER A 51 7.34 0.27 14.82
N GLY A 52 7.81 1.45 14.38
CA GLY A 52 7.05 2.69 14.46
C GLY A 52 5.74 2.65 13.66
N LEU A 53 5.79 2.13 12.44
CA LEU A 53 4.62 1.99 11.57
C LEU A 53 3.60 1.00 12.14
N LYS A 54 4.04 -0.16 12.59
CA LYS A 54 3.18 -1.18 13.20
C LYS A 54 2.47 -0.65 14.43
N LYS A 55 3.20 0.08 15.28
CA LYS A 55 2.63 0.73 16.47
C LYS A 55 1.56 1.75 16.08
N ALA A 56 1.84 2.64 15.13
CA ALA A 56 0.88 3.65 14.68
C ALA A 56 -0.39 3.02 14.09
N ILE A 57 -0.26 1.95 13.31
CA ILE A 57 -1.39 1.20 12.76
C ILE A 57 -2.21 0.56 13.88
N SER A 58 -1.57 -0.12 14.82
CA SER A 58 -2.23 -0.75 15.97
C SER A 58 -3.01 0.27 16.80
N GLU A 59 -2.40 1.41 17.14
CA GLU A 59 -3.04 2.50 17.88
C GLU A 59 -4.24 3.07 17.13
N TYR A 60 -4.11 3.30 15.82
CA TYR A 60 -5.21 3.79 14.98
C TYR A 60 -6.42 2.86 15.01
N PHE A 61 -6.22 1.57 14.79
CA PHE A 61 -7.32 0.60 14.79
C PHE A 61 -7.92 0.40 16.18
N THR A 62 -7.11 0.48 17.24
CA THR A 62 -7.60 0.41 18.63
C THR A 62 -8.52 1.60 18.92
N GLN A 63 -8.22 2.80 18.46
CA GLN A 63 -9.10 3.96 18.57
C GLN A 63 -10.42 3.79 17.78
N GLN A 64 -10.44 2.96 16.74
CA GLN A 64 -11.65 2.60 15.99
C GLN A 64 -12.41 1.42 16.59
N GLY A 65 -12.01 0.94 17.77
CA GLY A 65 -12.66 -0.18 18.46
C GLY A 65 -12.19 -1.57 18.03
N CYS A 66 -11.12 -1.66 17.21
CA CYS A 66 -10.51 -2.93 16.81
C CYS A 66 -9.24 -3.18 17.62
N SER A 67 -9.23 -4.24 18.44
CA SER A 67 -8.04 -4.62 19.20
C SER A 67 -7.07 -5.38 18.30
N ILE A 68 -6.04 -4.67 17.80
CA ILE A 68 -4.96 -5.21 16.98
C ILE A 68 -3.64 -4.92 17.69
N GLN A 69 -2.78 -5.92 17.83
CA GLN A 69 -1.44 -5.74 18.37
C GLN A 69 -0.43 -5.43 17.26
N SER A 70 0.70 -4.82 17.59
CA SER A 70 1.76 -4.51 16.60
C SER A 70 2.27 -5.77 15.89
N GLU A 71 2.24 -6.91 16.57
CA GLU A 71 2.65 -8.22 16.07
C GLU A 71 1.70 -8.78 15.01
N ASP A 72 0.44 -8.33 15.01
CA ASP A 72 -0.57 -8.74 14.04
C ASP A 72 -0.47 -7.97 12.71
N VAL A 73 0.43 -6.96 12.65
CA VAL A 73 0.57 -6.08 11.49
C VAL A 73 1.76 -6.49 10.65
N ILE A 74 1.51 -6.73 9.36
CA ILE A 74 2.55 -6.98 8.35
C ILE A 74 2.47 -5.87 7.31
N PRO A 75 3.39 -4.89 7.33
CA PRO A 75 3.45 -3.85 6.31
C PRO A 75 4.10 -4.38 5.03
N GLY A 76 3.72 -3.80 3.89
CA GLY A 76 4.31 -4.09 2.58
C GLY A 76 4.28 -2.88 1.65
N ASN A 77 5.09 -2.89 0.60
CA ASN A 77 5.14 -1.85 -0.41
C ASN A 77 4.00 -2.01 -1.42
N GLY A 78 2.81 -1.70 -0.95
CA GLY A 78 1.56 -1.88 -1.70
C GLY A 78 1.00 -3.30 -1.57
N ALA A 79 -0.25 -3.43 -2.01
CA ALA A 79 -1.00 -4.69 -1.89
C ALA A 79 -0.40 -5.84 -2.71
N SER A 80 0.26 -5.57 -3.83
CA SER A 80 0.84 -6.61 -4.69
C SER A 80 1.92 -7.43 -3.98
N GLU A 81 2.78 -6.78 -3.18
CA GLU A 81 3.78 -7.48 -2.36
C GLU A 81 3.11 -8.40 -1.35
N LEU A 82 2.04 -7.91 -0.70
CA LEU A 82 1.31 -8.69 0.30
C LEU A 82 0.57 -9.88 -0.33
N PHE A 83 0.00 -9.75 -1.52
CA PHE A 83 -0.61 -10.89 -2.24
C PHE A 83 0.42 -11.98 -2.51
N MET A 84 1.60 -11.62 -2.98
CA MET A 84 2.69 -12.57 -3.21
C MET A 84 3.16 -13.22 -1.91
N ALA A 85 3.33 -12.43 -0.85
CA ALA A 85 3.73 -12.94 0.47
C ALA A 85 2.71 -13.94 1.02
N ILE A 86 1.40 -13.64 0.94
CA ILE A 86 0.32 -14.52 1.36
C ILE A 86 0.33 -15.82 0.56
N ALA A 87 0.43 -15.73 -0.76
CA ALA A 87 0.45 -16.91 -1.63
C ALA A 87 1.65 -17.82 -1.30
N HIS A 88 2.82 -17.24 -1.05
CA HIS A 88 4.00 -18.00 -0.67
C HIS A 88 3.91 -18.62 0.73
N ALA A 89 3.29 -17.94 1.68
CA ALA A 89 3.13 -18.43 3.05
C ALA A 89 2.12 -19.57 3.12
N ILE A 90 0.95 -19.40 2.49
CA ILE A 90 -0.16 -20.37 2.56
C ILE A 90 0.06 -21.54 1.61
N LYS A 91 0.72 -21.35 0.46
CA LYS A 91 0.95 -22.34 -0.60
C LYS A 91 -0.36 -23.10 -0.98
N PRO A 92 -1.41 -22.39 -1.39
CA PRO A 92 -2.69 -23.00 -1.65
C PRO A 92 -2.61 -23.96 -2.84
N LYS A 93 -3.28 -25.12 -2.77
CA LYS A 93 -3.37 -26.06 -3.89
C LYS A 93 -4.24 -25.52 -5.04
N LYS A 94 -5.16 -24.63 -4.74
CA LYS A 94 -6.04 -23.94 -5.70
C LYS A 94 -6.30 -22.52 -5.21
N ALA A 95 -6.36 -21.58 -6.14
CA ALA A 95 -6.81 -20.21 -5.88
C ALA A 95 -8.00 -19.90 -6.80
N VAL A 96 -8.97 -19.16 -6.29
CA VAL A 96 -10.11 -18.66 -7.07
C VAL A 96 -9.95 -17.15 -7.15
N LEU A 97 -9.86 -16.63 -8.35
CA LEU A 97 -9.70 -15.21 -8.62
C LEU A 97 -10.96 -14.68 -9.31
N PRO A 98 -11.48 -13.51 -8.92
CA PRO A 98 -12.59 -12.89 -9.61
C PRO A 98 -12.18 -12.41 -11.01
N ALA A 99 -13.09 -12.53 -11.97
CA ALA A 99 -12.90 -11.97 -13.30
C ALA A 99 -14.19 -11.22 -13.72
N PRO A 100 -14.09 -9.94 -14.15
CA PRO A 100 -12.87 -9.13 -14.22
C PRO A 100 -12.33 -8.78 -12.84
N GLY A 101 -11.02 -8.70 -12.69
CA GLY A 101 -10.35 -8.44 -11.42
C GLY A 101 -9.07 -7.63 -11.58
N PHE A 102 -8.38 -7.41 -10.47
CA PHE A 102 -7.12 -6.69 -10.49
C PHE A 102 -6.04 -7.51 -11.19
N PHE A 103 -5.26 -6.85 -12.05
CA PHE A 103 -4.22 -7.50 -12.87
C PHE A 103 -3.12 -8.20 -12.05
N GLY A 104 -2.86 -7.72 -10.84
CA GLY A 104 -1.80 -8.25 -9.97
C GLY A 104 -2.15 -9.54 -9.21
N TYR A 105 -3.35 -10.12 -9.44
CA TYR A 105 -3.72 -11.40 -8.84
C TYR A 105 -3.01 -12.59 -9.48
#